data_ef8eadd400598a41d91e364a8eacf821
#
_entry.id   ef8eadd400598a41d91e364a8eacf821
#
_cell.length_a   1.000
_cell.length_b   1.000
_cell.length_c   1.000
_cell.angle_alpha   90.00
_cell.angle_beta   90.00
_cell.angle_gamma   90.00
#
_symmetry.space_group_name_H-M   'P 1'
#
loop_
_entity.id
_entity.type
_entity.pdbx_description
1 polymer ?
#
loop_
_entity_poly.entity_id
_entity_poly.type
_entity_poly.pdbx_seq_one_letter_code
_entity_poly.pdbx_strand_id
1 'polypeptide(L)'
;MKNFHEIMKTLVLCAVFGLFVACDYAGGPDSGMAGVGPTGTLSDEGTWPPAGFTEIQADMHLAFPDTAATAVTVYAPLPDSFPEHPAECDNLRFLRVRHADGPDNPSDADRILIAQPGVLEGASAFYNVAGNLVTRAYGERGKYIEFWAIDRRANALEDLNGLELARSTGDPHDFIDYYYRGREYRGKKFEGFLNAYTDADWLAEMGMDRTLRDWNEVITRGIPDQAVRQEKVYLGGHSLGGFITGAYACWDFDGDPDTTGDAGYNQCAGYFGLDTTVTSGTLVGTMSGSSVDLGSLLGDIPENAVALMRAGYLMRFVSLPGIIDPEVMTLLTGIGAAAHLWPDEESDSVSYMPRTFTTDLSYRVYHSRNLCDFLGATVSLRKIRYTNEALFGVFMDDNAMPISIIRSSAGFFDGGRLADKNFPLSEAQAEALAEAPGLEFMTGFFGGGKLAIAVDDGTSNDEGPLYGWLNYDEIDDASVPLARDGEPYTTAASEATDMRDLSFSVGALPMN
;
A
#
# COMPACT_ATOMS: atom_id res chain seq x y z
N MET A 1 -27.61 21.76 -2.81
CA MET A 1 -26.30 21.89 -3.47
C MET A 1 -25.21 22.45 -2.55
N LYS A 2 -25.35 23.68 -1.96
CA LYS A 2 -24.31 24.20 -1.04
C LYS A 2 -23.96 23.26 0.11
N ASN A 3 -24.94 22.66 0.78
CA ASN A 3 -24.67 21.74 1.90
C ASN A 3 -24.02 20.41 1.46
N PHE A 4 -24.31 19.94 0.25
CA PHE A 4 -23.68 18.75 -0.32
C PHE A 4 -22.21 19.01 -0.68
N HIS A 5 -21.94 20.18 -1.23
CA HIS A 5 -20.57 20.63 -1.54
C HIS A 5 -19.71 20.73 -0.27
N GLU A 6 -20.25 21.26 0.83
CA GLU A 6 -19.53 21.33 2.11
C GLU A 6 -19.36 19.94 2.75
N ILE A 7 -20.35 19.05 2.63
CA ILE A 7 -20.22 17.65 3.10
C ILE A 7 -19.16 16.90 2.29
N MET A 8 -19.14 17.06 0.96
CA MET A 8 -18.15 16.42 0.10
C MET A 8 -16.75 16.99 0.35
N LYS A 9 -16.59 18.30 0.51
CA LYS A 9 -15.32 18.89 0.95
C LYS A 9 -14.85 18.29 2.27
N THR A 10 -15.74 18.17 3.24
CA THR A 10 -15.40 17.60 4.55
C THR A 10 -15.01 16.14 4.45
N LEU A 11 -15.72 15.32 3.65
CA LEU A 11 -15.39 13.93 3.43
C LEU A 11 -14.05 13.75 2.70
N VAL A 12 -13.80 14.56 1.68
CA VAL A 12 -12.53 14.56 0.94
C VAL A 12 -11.40 15.10 1.80
N LEU A 13 -11.63 16.18 2.55
CA LEU A 13 -10.66 16.69 3.53
C LEU A 13 -10.35 15.62 4.58
N CYS A 14 -11.34 14.90 5.10
CA CYS A 14 -11.10 13.83 6.07
C CYS A 14 -10.30 12.68 5.45
N ALA A 15 -10.56 12.32 4.18
CA ALA A 15 -9.82 11.30 3.48
C ALA A 15 -8.37 11.72 3.23
N VAL A 16 -8.17 12.93 2.74
CA VAL A 16 -6.86 13.52 2.48
C VAL A 16 -6.15 13.85 3.80
N PHE A 17 -6.87 14.37 4.80
CA PHE A 17 -6.34 14.72 6.13
C PHE A 17 -5.81 13.47 6.86
N GLY A 18 -6.54 12.36 6.82
CA GLY A 18 -6.07 11.10 7.39
C GLY A 18 -4.79 10.59 6.75
N LEU A 19 -4.62 10.80 5.43
CA LEU A 19 -3.42 10.43 4.68
C LEU A 19 -2.18 11.26 5.06
N PHE A 20 -2.34 12.51 5.49
CA PHE A 20 -1.25 13.47 5.62
C PHE A 20 -0.91 13.87 7.07
N VAL A 21 -1.82 13.71 8.04
CA VAL A 21 -1.51 13.96 9.46
C VAL A 21 -0.34 13.10 9.96
N ALA A 22 -0.10 11.96 9.34
CA ALA A 22 1.08 11.12 9.61
C ALA A 22 2.41 11.71 9.07
N CYS A 23 2.37 12.76 8.22
CA CYS A 23 3.56 13.25 7.52
C CYS A 23 4.10 14.60 8.02
N ASP A 24 3.34 15.42 8.76
CA ASP A 24 3.65 16.85 8.89
C ASP A 24 4.06 17.32 10.30
N TYR A 25 4.49 16.43 11.19
CA TYR A 25 5.07 16.86 12.46
C TYR A 25 6.60 16.95 12.37
N ALA A 26 7.10 18.05 11.84
CA ALA A 26 8.46 18.52 12.12
C ALA A 26 8.44 19.22 13.48
N GLY A 27 8.54 18.45 14.55
CA GLY A 27 8.77 18.99 15.89
C GLY A 27 10.10 19.69 15.92
N GLY A 28 10.13 20.96 16.38
CA GLY A 28 11.33 21.70 16.64
C GLY A 28 12.28 21.00 17.63
N PRO A 29 13.53 21.42 17.69
CA PRO A 29 14.56 20.77 18.48
C PRO A 29 14.28 20.97 19.98
N ASP A 30 13.77 19.97 20.65
CA ASP A 30 13.80 19.98 22.09
C ASP A 30 14.11 18.60 22.69
N SER A 31 15.04 18.66 23.60
CA SER A 31 15.57 17.66 24.52
C SER A 31 16.65 16.72 23.97
N GLY A 32 17.87 17.12 24.29
CA GLY A 32 19.03 16.26 24.27
C GLY A 32 18.77 14.93 24.97
N MET A 33 18.79 13.86 24.19
CA MET A 33 19.09 12.55 24.73
C MET A 33 20.53 12.20 24.36
N ALA A 34 21.33 12.11 25.42
CA ALA A 34 22.68 11.59 25.35
C ALA A 34 22.67 10.26 24.59
N GLY A 35 23.49 10.19 23.55
CA GLY A 35 23.69 8.97 22.79
C GLY A 35 24.17 7.85 23.71
N VAL A 36 23.34 6.84 23.90
CA VAL A 36 23.81 5.55 24.37
C VAL A 36 24.42 4.88 23.15
N GLY A 37 25.74 5.00 23.05
CA GLY A 37 26.50 4.26 22.05
C GLY A 37 26.25 2.74 22.21
N PRO A 38 26.19 1.99 21.09
CA PRO A 38 26.00 0.55 21.17
C PRO A 38 27.24 -0.07 21.80
N THR A 39 27.10 -0.57 23.03
CA THR A 39 28.02 -1.56 23.58
C THR A 39 27.68 -2.93 23.03
N GLY A 40 27.83 -3.10 21.73
CA GLY A 40 27.82 -4.39 21.06
C GLY A 40 29.25 -4.76 20.72
N THR A 41 29.71 -5.93 21.18
CA THR A 41 30.93 -6.55 20.72
C THR A 41 30.90 -6.61 19.20
N LEU A 42 31.93 -6.01 18.55
CA LEU A 42 32.17 -6.07 17.13
C LEU A 42 32.15 -7.56 16.70
N SER A 43 31.11 -7.95 15.96
CA SER A 43 31.14 -9.19 15.20
C SER A 43 32.11 -9.01 14.03
N ASP A 44 32.72 -10.09 13.57
CA ASP A 44 33.66 -10.09 12.44
C ASP A 44 33.21 -9.15 11.32
N GLU A 45 34.01 -8.13 11.03
CA GLU A 45 33.77 -7.20 9.92
C GLU A 45 33.67 -8.03 8.63
N GLY A 46 32.48 -8.09 8.05
CA GLY A 46 32.30 -8.59 6.69
C GLY A 46 31.36 -9.77 6.48
N THR A 47 30.68 -10.31 7.50
CA THR A 47 29.69 -11.38 7.29
C THR A 47 28.25 -10.87 7.27
N TRP A 48 27.48 -11.30 6.27
CA TRP A 48 26.04 -11.11 6.23
C TRP A 48 25.32 -12.34 6.80
N PRO A 49 24.24 -12.21 7.56
CA PRO A 49 23.66 -10.97 8.11
C PRO A 49 24.46 -10.41 9.30
N PRO A 50 24.44 -9.07 9.50
CA PRO A 50 25.08 -8.43 10.65
C PRO A 50 24.45 -8.82 11.99
N ALA A 51 25.12 -8.53 13.09
CA ALA A 51 24.58 -8.75 14.42
C ALA A 51 23.23 -8.02 14.63
N GLY A 52 22.23 -8.74 15.15
CA GLY A 52 20.87 -8.24 15.33
C GLY A 52 19.99 -8.28 14.08
N PHE A 53 20.50 -8.82 12.97
CA PHE A 53 19.73 -9.16 11.80
C PHE A 53 19.43 -10.67 11.78
N THR A 54 18.23 -11.00 11.33
CA THR A 54 17.86 -12.38 10.95
C THR A 54 17.35 -12.38 9.54
N GLU A 55 17.71 -13.37 8.76
CA GLU A 55 17.30 -13.51 7.36
C GLU A 55 16.71 -14.91 7.16
N ILE A 56 15.49 -14.95 6.63
CA ILE A 56 14.79 -16.20 6.29
C ILE A 56 14.34 -16.17 4.84
N GLN A 57 14.26 -17.33 4.20
CA GLN A 57 13.70 -17.43 2.86
C GLN A 57 12.26 -16.91 2.86
N ALA A 58 11.95 -15.95 2.01
CA ALA A 58 10.60 -15.50 1.81
C ALA A 58 9.83 -16.55 0.97
N ASP A 59 8.62 -16.89 1.41
CA ASP A 59 7.75 -17.80 0.68
C ASP A 59 7.02 -17.03 -0.41
N MET A 60 7.66 -16.94 -1.57
CA MET A 60 7.14 -16.20 -2.72
C MET A 60 6.49 -17.15 -3.71
N HIS A 61 5.18 -17.01 -3.94
CA HIS A 61 4.45 -17.87 -4.88
C HIS A 61 4.79 -17.64 -6.35
N LEU A 62 5.16 -16.42 -6.73
CA LEU A 62 5.73 -16.12 -8.03
C LEU A 62 7.24 -16.12 -7.89
N ALA A 63 7.87 -17.13 -8.44
CA ALA A 63 9.31 -17.14 -8.53
C ALA A 63 9.73 -16.38 -9.80
N PHE A 64 10.40 -15.27 -9.64
CA PHE A 64 11.21 -14.75 -10.74
C PHE A 64 12.37 -15.74 -10.95
N PRO A 65 12.59 -16.19 -12.20
CA PRO A 65 13.72 -17.03 -12.49
C PRO A 65 15.02 -16.39 -12.02
N ASP A 66 15.90 -17.18 -11.45
CA ASP A 66 17.22 -16.75 -11.01
C ASP A 66 17.24 -15.66 -9.92
N THR A 67 16.15 -15.47 -9.18
CA THR A 67 16.10 -14.57 -8.01
C THR A 67 16.00 -15.34 -6.69
N ALA A 68 16.56 -14.74 -5.65
CA ALA A 68 16.36 -15.13 -4.26
C ALA A 68 15.68 -13.96 -3.52
N ALA A 69 14.58 -14.25 -2.86
CA ALA A 69 13.87 -13.31 -2.01
C ALA A 69 13.91 -13.76 -0.56
N THR A 70 14.34 -12.89 0.33
CA THR A 70 14.44 -13.17 1.77
C THR A 70 13.77 -12.08 2.58
N ALA A 71 13.09 -12.46 3.66
CA ALA A 71 12.59 -11.54 4.66
C ALA A 71 13.69 -11.31 5.70
N VAL A 72 14.06 -10.05 5.87
CA VAL A 72 15.09 -9.64 6.83
C VAL A 72 14.43 -8.89 7.96
N THR A 73 14.74 -9.30 9.19
CA THR A 73 14.28 -8.65 10.43
C THR A 73 15.49 -8.09 11.17
N VAL A 74 15.35 -6.85 11.63
CA VAL A 74 16.40 -6.11 12.37
C VAL A 74 15.83 -5.76 13.73
N TYR A 75 16.43 -6.30 14.79
CA TYR A 75 16.05 -5.90 16.15
C TYR A 75 16.52 -4.46 16.41
N ALA A 76 15.54 -3.58 16.61
CA ALA A 76 15.71 -2.15 16.82
C ALA A 76 14.55 -1.63 17.69
N PRO A 77 14.60 -1.86 19.02
CA PRO A 77 13.50 -1.52 19.92
C PRO A 77 13.16 -0.03 19.88
N LEU A 78 11.89 0.26 20.03
CA LEU A 78 11.44 1.64 20.24
C LEU A 78 12.01 2.17 21.56
N PRO A 79 12.27 3.49 21.67
CA PRO A 79 12.73 4.09 22.93
C PRO A 79 11.76 3.83 24.10
N ASP A 80 12.28 3.73 25.32
CA ASP A 80 11.49 3.54 26.55
C ASP A 80 10.43 4.65 26.77
N SER A 81 10.56 5.77 26.09
CA SER A 81 9.60 6.87 26.13
C SER A 81 8.33 6.62 25.32
N PHE A 82 8.34 5.62 24.42
CA PHE A 82 7.15 5.25 23.66
C PHE A 82 6.12 4.56 24.56
N PRO A 83 4.83 4.73 24.27
CA PRO A 83 3.78 3.95 24.91
C PRO A 83 3.95 2.44 24.71
N GLU A 84 3.23 1.66 25.52
CA GLU A 84 3.19 0.20 25.37
C GLU A 84 2.77 -0.19 23.94
N HIS A 85 3.49 -1.12 23.34
CA HIS A 85 3.30 -1.56 21.98
C HIS A 85 3.63 -3.06 21.85
N PRO A 86 3.14 -3.73 20.78
CA PRO A 86 3.48 -5.13 20.53
C PRO A 86 4.99 -5.32 20.33
N ALA A 87 5.55 -6.39 20.89
CA ALA A 87 6.97 -6.69 20.77
C ALA A 87 7.46 -6.86 19.33
N GLU A 88 6.57 -7.23 18.42
CA GLU A 88 6.83 -7.31 16.99
C GLU A 88 7.23 -5.95 16.41
N CYS A 89 6.70 -4.85 16.99
CA CYS A 89 7.03 -3.48 16.60
C CYS A 89 8.42 -3.01 17.06
N ASP A 90 9.13 -3.79 17.87
CA ASP A 90 10.55 -3.59 18.20
C ASP A 90 11.49 -4.08 17.08
N ASN A 91 10.94 -4.53 15.98
CA ASN A 91 11.69 -4.98 14.84
C ASN A 91 11.40 -4.10 13.62
N LEU A 92 12.45 -3.83 12.85
CA LEU A 92 12.36 -3.32 11.49
C LEU A 92 12.42 -4.50 10.54
N ARG A 93 11.70 -4.41 9.42
CA ARG A 93 11.64 -5.50 8.44
C ARG A 93 11.81 -4.96 7.04
N PHE A 94 12.38 -5.80 6.17
CA PHE A 94 12.44 -5.52 4.75
C PHE A 94 12.51 -6.80 3.93
N LEU A 95 12.01 -6.75 2.73
CA LEU A 95 12.17 -7.80 1.72
C LEU A 95 13.46 -7.51 0.96
N ARG A 96 14.41 -8.45 0.98
CA ARG A 96 15.64 -8.41 0.19
C ARG A 96 15.46 -9.28 -1.04
N VAL A 97 15.58 -8.69 -2.22
CA VAL A 97 15.54 -9.42 -3.50
C VAL A 97 16.89 -9.26 -4.19
N ARG A 98 17.50 -10.37 -4.57
CA ARG A 98 18.80 -10.43 -5.25
C ARG A 98 18.83 -11.52 -6.32
N HIS A 99 19.81 -11.50 -7.20
CA HIS A 99 20.07 -12.64 -8.09
C HIS A 99 20.53 -13.86 -7.28
N ALA A 100 20.05 -15.06 -7.61
CA ALA A 100 20.36 -16.28 -6.85
C ALA A 100 21.86 -16.58 -6.82
N ASP A 101 22.57 -16.33 -7.93
CA ASP A 101 24.02 -16.49 -8.04
C ASP A 101 24.81 -15.23 -7.62
N GLY A 102 24.12 -14.19 -7.14
CA GLY A 102 24.75 -12.95 -6.69
C GLY A 102 25.48 -13.12 -5.34
N PRO A 103 26.28 -12.12 -4.95
CA PRO A 103 27.01 -12.16 -3.70
C PRO A 103 26.05 -12.25 -2.50
N ASP A 104 26.46 -12.98 -1.48
CA ASP A 104 25.69 -13.08 -0.23
C ASP A 104 25.78 -11.77 0.58
N ASN A 105 26.96 -11.14 0.60
CA ASN A 105 27.14 -9.86 1.27
C ASN A 105 26.70 -8.70 0.34
N PRO A 106 25.73 -7.88 0.76
CA PRO A 106 25.25 -6.75 -0.04
C PRO A 106 26.34 -5.75 -0.44
N SER A 107 27.38 -5.60 0.39
CA SER A 107 28.51 -4.71 0.08
C SER A 107 29.29 -5.12 -1.17
N ASP A 108 29.19 -6.38 -1.59
CA ASP A 108 29.84 -6.91 -2.77
C ASP A 108 28.97 -6.78 -4.03
N ALA A 109 27.68 -6.44 -3.89
CA ALA A 109 26.80 -6.17 -5.01
C ALA A 109 27.27 -4.93 -5.82
N ASP A 110 26.91 -4.88 -7.11
CA ASP A 110 27.22 -3.71 -7.96
C ASP A 110 26.44 -2.48 -7.53
N ARG A 111 25.15 -2.65 -7.14
CA ARG A 111 24.28 -1.59 -6.63
C ARG A 111 23.25 -2.17 -5.68
N ILE A 112 22.76 -1.33 -4.77
CA ILE A 112 21.72 -1.64 -3.82
C ILE A 112 20.66 -0.54 -3.89
N LEU A 113 19.44 -0.90 -4.21
CA LEU A 113 18.29 0.00 -4.21
C LEU A 113 17.47 -0.25 -2.94
N ILE A 114 17.21 0.78 -2.16
CA ILE A 114 16.44 0.67 -0.91
C ILE A 114 15.21 1.58 -1.04
N ALA A 115 14.01 0.99 -1.01
CA ALA A 115 12.76 1.68 -1.31
C ALA A 115 11.82 1.74 -0.12
N GLN A 116 11.23 2.93 0.10
CA GLN A 116 10.12 3.15 1.01
C GLN A 116 8.79 2.96 0.29
N PRO A 117 7.82 2.26 0.90
CA PRO A 117 6.50 2.06 0.31
C PRO A 117 5.65 3.34 0.33
N GLY A 118 4.63 3.34 -0.50
CA GLY A 118 3.57 4.35 -0.52
C GLY A 118 2.61 4.24 0.67
N VAL A 119 1.55 5.02 0.63
CA VAL A 119 0.45 4.90 1.60
C VAL A 119 -0.26 3.56 1.38
N LEU A 120 -0.61 2.87 2.47
CA LEU A 120 -1.27 1.55 2.45
C LEU A 120 -0.44 0.41 1.83
N GLU A 121 0.85 0.62 1.64
CA GLU A 121 1.75 -0.39 1.11
C GLU A 121 2.70 -0.93 2.18
N GLY A 122 3.17 -2.14 1.94
CA GLY A 122 4.30 -2.76 2.63
C GLY A 122 5.40 -3.13 1.64
N ALA A 123 6.41 -3.83 2.10
CA ALA A 123 7.54 -4.26 1.30
C ALA A 123 7.13 -5.11 0.08
N SER A 124 6.08 -5.89 0.22
CA SER A 124 5.56 -6.78 -0.82
C SER A 124 5.14 -6.06 -2.11
N ALA A 125 4.72 -4.79 -2.03
CA ALA A 125 4.33 -3.99 -3.19
C ALA A 125 5.46 -3.83 -4.23
N PHE A 126 6.71 -3.99 -3.81
CA PHE A 126 7.86 -3.86 -4.71
C PHE A 126 8.32 -5.17 -5.33
N TYR A 127 7.74 -6.32 -5.01
CA TYR A 127 8.31 -7.60 -5.41
C TYR A 127 8.45 -7.75 -6.93
N ASN A 128 7.40 -7.41 -7.68
CA ASN A 128 7.44 -7.47 -9.15
C ASN A 128 8.50 -6.53 -9.74
N VAL A 129 8.58 -5.30 -9.24
CA VAL A 129 9.60 -4.33 -9.66
C VAL A 129 11.00 -4.85 -9.34
N ALA A 130 11.19 -5.33 -8.13
CA ALA A 130 12.47 -5.84 -7.66
C ALA A 130 12.92 -7.08 -8.46
N GLY A 131 12.04 -8.06 -8.65
CA GLY A 131 12.34 -9.26 -9.41
C GLY A 131 12.71 -8.97 -10.87
N ASN A 132 11.91 -8.14 -11.54
CA ASN A 132 12.20 -7.70 -12.91
C ASN A 132 13.54 -6.93 -12.99
N LEU A 133 13.78 -6.01 -12.07
CA LEU A 133 14.99 -5.20 -12.06
C LEU A 133 16.24 -6.06 -11.87
N VAL A 134 16.22 -6.97 -10.90
CA VAL A 134 17.34 -7.88 -10.60
C VAL A 134 17.62 -8.80 -11.79
N THR A 135 16.59 -9.45 -12.33
CA THR A 135 16.71 -10.35 -13.47
C THR A 135 17.27 -9.64 -14.71
N ARG A 136 16.74 -8.46 -15.04
CA ARG A 136 17.17 -7.71 -16.22
C ARG A 136 18.56 -7.11 -16.05
N ALA A 137 18.94 -6.65 -14.86
CA ALA A 137 20.27 -6.12 -14.62
C ALA A 137 21.35 -7.18 -14.88
N TYR A 138 21.12 -8.40 -14.44
CA TYR A 138 22.04 -9.49 -14.72
C TYR A 138 21.95 -9.94 -16.18
N GLY A 139 20.77 -10.23 -16.70
CA GLY A 139 20.59 -10.73 -18.07
C GLY A 139 21.09 -9.77 -19.16
N GLU A 140 20.88 -8.46 -18.99
CA GLU A 140 21.27 -7.46 -19.98
C GLU A 140 22.70 -6.91 -19.78
N ARG A 141 23.20 -6.89 -18.55
CA ARG A 141 24.42 -6.18 -18.20
C ARG A 141 25.44 -7.00 -17.39
N GLY A 142 25.09 -8.20 -16.96
CA GLY A 142 25.92 -9.01 -16.07
C GLY A 142 26.17 -8.35 -14.72
N LYS A 143 25.18 -7.54 -14.22
CA LYS A 143 25.29 -6.78 -12.98
C LYS A 143 24.46 -7.41 -11.87
N TYR A 144 25.07 -7.64 -10.74
CA TYR A 144 24.41 -8.06 -9.53
C TYR A 144 23.90 -6.82 -8.78
N ILE A 145 22.60 -6.61 -8.81
CA ILE A 145 21.96 -5.59 -8.01
C ILE A 145 21.06 -6.22 -6.96
N GLU A 146 20.88 -5.53 -5.85
CA GLU A 146 19.92 -5.90 -4.83
C GLU A 146 18.83 -4.85 -4.72
N PHE A 147 17.64 -5.28 -4.34
CA PHE A 147 16.52 -4.40 -4.01
C PHE A 147 16.05 -4.73 -2.59
N TRP A 148 16.03 -3.72 -1.72
CA TRP A 148 15.53 -3.81 -0.36
C TRP A 148 14.24 -2.99 -0.26
N ALA A 149 13.12 -3.68 -0.11
CA ALA A 149 11.82 -3.06 0.07
C ALA A 149 11.50 -3.00 1.57
N ILE A 150 11.34 -1.79 2.09
CA ILE A 150 11.17 -1.56 3.53
C ILE A 150 9.72 -1.77 3.96
N ASP A 151 9.51 -2.39 5.12
CA ASP A 151 8.26 -2.29 5.88
C ASP A 151 8.37 -1.17 6.92
N ARG A 152 7.33 -0.37 7.06
CA ARG A 152 7.22 0.52 8.21
C ARG A 152 6.81 -0.28 9.45
N ARG A 153 7.18 0.17 10.65
CA ARG A 153 6.87 -0.56 11.90
C ARG A 153 5.40 -0.94 12.05
N ALA A 154 4.50 -0.08 11.58
CA ALA A 154 3.06 -0.34 11.61
C ALA A 154 2.63 -1.58 10.82
N ASN A 155 3.41 -1.99 9.79
CA ASN A 155 3.13 -3.20 9.05
C ASN A 155 3.26 -4.47 9.94
N ALA A 156 3.95 -4.39 11.08
CA ALA A 156 4.00 -5.48 12.06
C ALA A 156 2.66 -5.75 12.76
N LEU A 157 1.69 -4.84 12.64
CA LEU A 157 0.33 -5.02 13.19
C LEU A 157 -0.57 -5.87 12.28
N GLU A 158 -0.13 -6.19 11.07
CA GLU A 158 -0.88 -7.08 10.18
C GLU A 158 -0.90 -8.50 10.70
N ASP A 159 -2.09 -9.07 10.84
CA ASP A 159 -2.27 -10.50 11.12
C ASP A 159 -2.53 -11.24 9.80
N LEU A 160 -1.52 -11.89 9.26
CA LEU A 160 -1.59 -12.65 8.01
C LEU A 160 -1.94 -14.13 8.20
N ASN A 161 -2.22 -14.58 9.44
CA ASN A 161 -2.49 -16.00 9.72
C ASN A 161 -3.70 -16.56 8.95
N GLY A 162 -4.73 -15.75 8.71
CA GLY A 162 -5.89 -16.17 7.91
C GLY A 162 -5.54 -16.40 6.45
N LEU A 163 -4.65 -15.56 5.88
CA LEU A 163 -4.14 -15.72 4.52
C LEU A 163 -3.31 -17.01 4.40
N GLU A 164 -2.38 -17.22 5.34
CA GLU A 164 -1.56 -18.44 5.36
C GLU A 164 -2.40 -19.71 5.53
N LEU A 165 -3.44 -19.64 6.37
CA LEU A 165 -4.36 -20.75 6.55
C LEU A 165 -5.05 -21.11 5.24
N ALA A 166 -5.67 -20.15 4.57
CA ALA A 166 -6.35 -20.37 3.29
C ALA A 166 -5.41 -20.95 2.23
N ARG A 167 -4.19 -20.42 2.14
CA ARG A 167 -3.16 -20.93 1.22
C ARG A 167 -2.73 -22.35 1.55
N SER A 168 -2.54 -22.68 2.82
CA SER A 168 -2.11 -24.00 3.25
C SER A 168 -3.14 -25.09 3.06
N THR A 169 -4.42 -24.72 3.12
CA THR A 169 -5.55 -25.65 2.96
C THR A 169 -6.08 -25.71 1.53
N GLY A 170 -5.85 -24.65 0.75
CA GLY A 170 -6.44 -24.50 -0.57
C GLY A 170 -7.93 -24.11 -0.52
N ASP A 171 -8.42 -23.60 0.61
CA ASP A 171 -9.82 -23.21 0.80
C ASP A 171 -9.93 -21.71 1.18
N PRO A 172 -10.49 -20.87 0.30
CA PRO A 172 -10.65 -19.43 0.58
C PRO A 172 -11.59 -19.15 1.76
N HIS A 173 -12.50 -20.07 2.12
CA HIS A 173 -13.35 -19.92 3.30
C HIS A 173 -12.55 -19.87 4.60
N ASP A 174 -11.40 -20.54 4.66
CA ASP A 174 -10.55 -20.57 5.82
C ASP A 174 -10.02 -19.19 6.21
N PHE A 175 -9.81 -18.31 5.22
CA PHE A 175 -9.52 -16.90 5.44
C PHE A 175 -10.65 -16.21 6.22
N ILE A 176 -11.89 -16.36 5.73
CA ILE A 176 -13.07 -15.76 6.34
C ILE A 176 -13.31 -16.34 7.74
N ASP A 177 -13.15 -17.65 7.89
CA ASP A 177 -13.36 -18.34 9.18
C ASP A 177 -12.36 -17.87 10.23
N TYR A 178 -11.10 -17.59 9.85
CA TYR A 178 -10.10 -17.07 10.76
C TYR A 178 -10.47 -15.66 11.27
N TYR A 179 -10.71 -14.71 10.35
CA TYR A 179 -10.95 -13.32 10.76
C TYR A 179 -12.34 -13.05 11.33
N TYR A 180 -13.34 -13.86 10.97
CA TYR A 180 -14.74 -13.54 11.33
C TYR A 180 -15.43 -14.59 12.18
N ARG A 181 -14.94 -15.84 12.25
CA ARG A 181 -15.60 -16.93 12.96
C ARG A 181 -14.77 -17.58 14.04
N GLY A 182 -13.61 -17.00 14.36
CA GLY A 182 -12.75 -17.42 15.45
C GLY A 182 -12.03 -18.74 15.21
N ARG A 183 -11.83 -19.12 13.94
CA ARG A 183 -11.00 -20.29 13.62
C ARG A 183 -9.57 -20.04 14.11
N GLU A 184 -8.97 -21.07 14.66
CA GLU A 184 -7.60 -21.02 15.17
C GLU A 184 -6.61 -21.52 14.12
N TYR A 185 -5.46 -20.88 14.02
CA TYR A 185 -4.34 -21.31 13.20
C TYR A 185 -3.03 -21.15 13.96
N ARG A 186 -2.21 -22.21 14.01
CA ARG A 186 -0.92 -22.24 14.74
C ARG A 186 -1.01 -21.74 16.19
N GLY A 187 -2.12 -22.03 16.87
CA GLY A 187 -2.36 -21.62 18.25
C GLY A 187 -2.76 -20.15 18.43
N LYS A 188 -3.00 -19.42 17.35
CA LYS A 188 -3.47 -18.02 17.36
C LYS A 188 -4.91 -17.94 16.85
N LYS A 189 -5.63 -16.95 17.38
CA LYS A 189 -6.94 -16.51 16.88
C LYS A 189 -6.86 -15.03 16.58
N PHE A 190 -7.62 -14.60 15.62
CA PHE A 190 -7.75 -13.18 15.35
C PHE A 190 -8.39 -12.45 16.54
N GLU A 191 -7.78 -11.37 16.99
CA GLU A 191 -8.19 -10.61 18.16
C GLU A 191 -9.17 -9.46 17.83
N GLY A 192 -9.36 -9.17 16.55
CA GLY A 192 -10.27 -8.13 16.06
C GLY A 192 -9.53 -7.04 15.27
N PHE A 193 -10.31 -6.27 14.52
CA PHE A 193 -9.80 -5.15 13.73
C PHE A 193 -9.51 -3.94 14.62
N LEU A 194 -8.38 -3.28 14.42
CA LEU A 194 -7.98 -2.11 15.17
C LEU A 194 -8.91 -0.91 14.88
N ASN A 195 -9.22 -0.16 15.92
CA ASN A 195 -9.96 1.09 15.83
C ASN A 195 -8.98 2.28 15.82
N ALA A 196 -9.03 3.11 14.77
CA ALA A 196 -8.09 4.19 14.55
C ALA A 196 -8.08 5.26 15.66
N TYR A 197 -9.11 5.34 16.48
CA TYR A 197 -9.25 6.35 17.55
C TYR A 197 -8.86 5.82 18.93
N THR A 198 -8.96 4.51 19.16
CA THR A 198 -8.81 3.93 20.50
C THR A 198 -7.62 3.00 20.65
N ASP A 199 -7.20 2.36 19.55
CA ASP A 199 -6.19 1.31 19.58
C ASP A 199 -4.84 1.83 19.10
N ALA A 200 -3.75 1.13 19.46
CA ALA A 200 -2.38 1.43 19.03
C ALA A 200 -1.97 2.90 19.27
N ASP A 201 -2.12 3.39 20.50
CA ASP A 201 -1.84 4.79 20.86
C ASP A 201 -0.38 5.20 20.65
N TRP A 202 0.56 4.25 20.66
CA TRP A 202 1.97 4.45 20.34
C TRP A 202 2.18 4.97 18.89
N LEU A 203 1.24 4.70 17.96
CA LEU A 203 1.31 5.22 16.59
C LEU A 203 1.26 6.75 16.54
N ALA A 204 0.68 7.40 17.54
CA ALA A 204 0.69 8.86 17.63
C ALA A 204 2.11 9.45 17.76
N GLU A 205 3.08 8.63 18.19
CA GLU A 205 4.50 9.01 18.30
C GLU A 205 5.32 8.64 17.05
N MET A 206 4.73 7.89 16.11
CA MET A 206 5.38 7.44 14.89
C MET A 206 5.34 8.53 13.82
N GLY A 207 6.07 9.62 14.05
CA GLY A 207 6.21 10.71 13.10
C GLY A 207 7.35 10.50 12.08
N MET A 208 7.61 11.54 11.30
CA MET A 208 8.67 11.55 10.28
C MET A 208 10.04 11.24 10.88
N ASP A 209 10.42 11.88 11.99
CA ASP A 209 11.72 11.64 12.65
C ASP A 209 11.93 10.16 12.94
N ARG A 210 10.93 9.47 13.54
CA ARG A 210 11.07 8.04 13.85
C ARG A 210 11.19 7.20 12.57
N THR A 211 10.38 7.49 11.57
CA THR A 211 10.44 6.79 10.27
C THR A 211 11.82 6.93 9.61
N LEU A 212 12.39 8.13 9.63
CA LEU A 212 13.71 8.37 9.04
C LEU A 212 14.83 7.70 9.84
N ARG A 213 14.76 7.72 11.17
CA ARG A 213 15.72 7.01 12.04
C ARG A 213 15.63 5.51 11.85
N ASP A 214 14.44 4.94 11.71
CA ASP A 214 14.24 3.52 11.40
C ASP A 214 14.90 3.15 10.07
N TRP A 215 14.70 3.97 9.06
CA TRP A 215 15.32 3.73 7.76
C TRP A 215 16.84 3.86 7.82
N ASN A 216 17.34 4.88 8.51
CA ASN A 216 18.78 5.07 8.72
C ASN A 216 19.42 3.89 9.47
N GLU A 217 18.70 3.32 10.45
CA GLU A 217 19.14 2.14 11.20
C GLU A 217 19.33 0.92 10.26
N VAL A 218 18.37 0.67 9.36
CA VAL A 218 18.49 -0.40 8.35
C VAL A 218 19.68 -0.16 7.44
N ILE A 219 19.84 1.07 6.93
CA ILE A 219 20.88 1.43 5.97
C ILE A 219 22.27 1.33 6.60
N THR A 220 22.47 1.95 7.74
CA THR A 220 23.81 2.07 8.34
C THR A 220 24.28 0.79 9.02
N ARG A 221 23.37 0.01 9.58
CA ARG A 221 23.71 -1.30 10.15
C ARG A 221 23.82 -2.39 9.10
N GLY A 222 22.97 -2.33 8.06
CA GLY A 222 23.01 -3.30 6.95
C GLY A 222 24.24 -3.11 6.06
N ILE A 223 24.70 -1.86 5.88
CA ILE A 223 25.87 -1.51 5.08
C ILE A 223 26.75 -0.55 5.92
N PRO A 224 27.58 -1.08 6.82
CA PRO A 224 28.30 -0.26 7.80
C PRO A 224 29.32 0.70 7.17
N ASP A 225 29.96 0.31 6.08
CA ASP A 225 30.95 1.14 5.39
C ASP A 225 30.26 2.28 4.63
N GLN A 226 30.47 3.52 5.10
CA GLN A 226 29.91 4.72 4.47
C GLN A 226 30.40 4.92 3.04
N ALA A 227 31.66 4.57 2.74
CA ALA A 227 32.17 4.69 1.38
C ALA A 227 31.43 3.76 0.41
N VAL A 228 31.08 2.55 0.86
CA VAL A 228 30.24 1.64 0.09
C VAL A 228 28.83 2.22 -0.10
N ARG A 229 28.23 2.82 0.95
CA ARG A 229 26.94 3.46 0.81
C ARG A 229 26.96 4.60 -0.22
N GLN A 230 27.95 5.47 -0.14
CA GLN A 230 28.13 6.60 -1.06
C GLN A 230 28.45 6.18 -2.51
N GLU A 231 28.94 4.97 -2.73
CA GLU A 231 29.23 4.44 -4.06
C GLU A 231 28.06 3.63 -4.64
N LYS A 232 27.37 2.82 -3.80
CA LYS A 232 26.53 1.74 -4.31
C LYS A 232 25.05 1.84 -3.92
N VAL A 233 24.71 2.55 -2.84
CA VAL A 233 23.34 2.61 -2.31
C VAL A 233 22.54 3.71 -2.97
N TYR A 234 21.36 3.38 -3.48
CA TYR A 234 20.38 4.34 -3.99
C TYR A 234 19.12 4.25 -3.14
N LEU A 235 18.65 5.39 -2.66
CA LEU A 235 17.47 5.51 -1.82
C LEU A 235 16.29 6.04 -2.64
N GLY A 236 15.10 5.51 -2.40
CA GLY A 236 13.94 5.95 -3.14
C GLY A 236 12.64 5.41 -2.56
N GLY A 237 11.58 5.52 -3.33
CA GLY A 237 10.28 4.98 -2.92
C GLY A 237 9.19 5.26 -3.91
N HIS A 238 8.03 4.72 -3.62
CA HIS A 238 6.80 4.93 -4.37
C HIS A 238 5.87 5.88 -3.62
N SER A 239 5.17 6.76 -4.35
CA SER A 239 4.15 7.65 -3.78
C SER A 239 4.67 8.40 -2.53
N LEU A 240 4.12 8.17 -1.33
CA LEU A 240 4.63 8.72 -0.06
C LEU A 240 6.12 8.44 0.16
N GLY A 241 6.63 7.29 -0.29
CA GLY A 241 8.03 6.93 -0.17
C GLY A 241 8.99 7.91 -0.84
N GLY A 242 8.57 8.61 -1.90
CA GLY A 242 9.37 9.67 -2.52
C GLY A 242 9.53 10.89 -1.61
N PHE A 243 8.49 11.29 -0.91
CA PHE A 243 8.54 12.39 0.07
C PHE A 243 9.40 12.02 1.28
N ILE A 244 9.25 10.78 1.79
CA ILE A 244 10.12 10.26 2.87
C ILE A 244 11.59 10.29 2.40
N THR A 245 11.86 9.92 1.15
CA THR A 245 13.21 9.98 0.56
C THR A 245 13.74 11.41 0.51
N GLY A 246 12.92 12.36 0.11
CA GLY A 246 13.31 13.78 0.10
C GLY A 246 13.59 14.33 1.49
N ALA A 247 12.75 13.97 2.47
CA ALA A 247 12.95 14.32 3.86
C ALA A 247 14.25 13.69 4.41
N TYR A 248 14.50 12.40 4.13
CA TYR A 248 15.72 11.70 4.52
C TYR A 248 16.97 12.40 3.98
N ALA A 249 16.96 12.80 2.70
CA ALA A 249 18.08 13.47 2.09
C ALA A 249 18.50 14.77 2.81
N CYS A 250 17.54 15.47 3.40
CA CYS A 250 17.77 16.72 4.12
C CYS A 250 17.89 16.54 5.63
N TRP A 251 17.78 15.31 6.15
CA TRP A 251 17.78 15.05 7.57
C TRP A 251 19.20 15.06 8.14
N ASP A 252 19.36 15.77 9.24
CA ASP A 252 20.53 15.80 10.07
C ASP A 252 20.25 14.93 11.31
N PHE A 253 20.93 13.79 11.41
CA PHE A 253 20.60 12.78 12.42
C PHE A 253 21.18 13.10 13.80
N ASP A 254 22.27 13.86 13.91
CA ASP A 254 22.85 14.29 15.19
C ASP A 254 22.41 15.71 15.60
N GLY A 255 21.80 16.47 14.69
CA GLY A 255 21.30 17.82 14.92
C GLY A 255 22.40 18.88 14.96
N ASP A 256 23.63 18.56 14.55
CA ASP A 256 24.76 19.47 14.48
C ASP A 256 25.07 19.84 13.02
N PRO A 257 24.66 21.02 12.55
CA PRO A 257 24.84 21.41 11.15
C PRO A 257 26.32 21.55 10.73
N ASP A 258 27.25 21.57 11.71
CA ASP A 258 28.68 21.59 11.43
C ASP A 258 29.25 20.19 11.14
N THR A 259 28.52 19.13 11.44
CA THR A 259 28.87 17.75 11.12
C THR A 259 27.95 17.23 10.00
N THR A 260 28.51 16.73 8.91
CA THR A 260 27.73 16.26 7.76
C THR A 260 27.87 14.76 7.52
N GLY A 261 28.66 14.07 8.36
CA GLY A 261 28.97 12.67 8.20
C GLY A 261 27.74 11.76 8.36
N ASP A 262 26.81 12.14 9.21
CA ASP A 262 25.56 11.45 9.49
C ASP A 262 24.38 11.96 8.65
N ALA A 263 24.52 13.13 8.00
CA ALA A 263 23.46 13.69 7.17
C ALA A 263 22.95 12.67 6.12
N GLY A 264 21.64 12.65 5.92
CA GLY A 264 20.99 11.66 5.06
C GLY A 264 21.54 11.64 3.64
N TYR A 265 21.87 12.80 3.06
CA TYR A 265 22.46 12.86 1.71
C TYR A 265 23.85 12.21 1.63
N ASN A 266 24.54 12.05 2.75
CA ASN A 266 25.85 11.39 2.82
C ASN A 266 25.76 9.88 3.04
N GLN A 267 24.54 9.31 3.10
CA GLN A 267 24.32 7.88 3.32
C GLN A 267 24.07 7.11 2.01
N CYS A 268 24.12 7.75 0.86
CA CYS A 268 23.82 7.10 -0.41
C CYS A 268 24.58 7.69 -1.59
N ALA A 269 24.58 6.96 -2.71
CA ALA A 269 25.11 7.38 -4.01
C ALA A 269 24.13 8.26 -4.79
N GLY A 270 22.84 8.19 -4.51
CA GLY A 270 21.81 8.93 -5.21
C GLY A 270 20.39 8.50 -4.85
N TYR A 271 19.42 9.05 -5.57
CA TYR A 271 18.02 8.87 -5.30
C TYR A 271 17.24 8.41 -6.53
N PHE A 272 16.11 7.76 -6.30
CA PHE A 272 15.14 7.42 -7.35
C PHE A 272 13.70 7.60 -6.83
N GLY A 273 12.77 7.81 -7.74
CA GLY A 273 11.33 7.89 -7.44
C GLY A 273 10.55 6.98 -8.39
N LEU A 274 9.57 6.28 -7.86
CA LEU A 274 8.64 5.44 -8.60
C LEU A 274 7.25 6.07 -8.46
N ASP A 275 6.72 6.61 -9.54
CA ASP A 275 5.45 7.34 -9.58
C ASP A 275 5.30 8.35 -8.44
N THR A 276 6.32 9.19 -8.25
CA THR A 276 6.40 10.17 -7.17
C THR A 276 7.43 11.25 -7.45
N THR A 277 7.50 12.22 -6.53
CA THR A 277 8.52 13.27 -6.52
C THR A 277 9.41 13.12 -5.29
N VAL A 278 10.74 13.12 -5.50
CA VAL A 278 11.70 13.22 -4.41
C VAL A 278 11.90 14.70 -4.09
N THR A 279 11.36 15.17 -2.99
CA THR A 279 11.43 16.58 -2.59
C THR A 279 11.47 16.73 -1.08
N SER A 280 12.19 17.72 -0.59
CA SER A 280 12.26 18.12 0.81
C SER A 280 11.31 19.28 1.15
N GLY A 281 10.67 19.85 0.15
CA GLY A 281 9.74 20.96 0.34
C GLY A 281 8.39 20.51 0.88
N THR A 282 7.57 21.50 1.26
CA THR A 282 6.15 21.27 1.55
C THR A 282 5.55 20.38 0.47
N LEU A 283 4.73 19.44 0.85
CA LEU A 283 4.11 18.46 -0.06
C LEU A 283 3.39 19.18 -1.22
N VAL A 284 4.15 19.58 -2.22
CA VAL A 284 3.65 20.12 -3.48
C VAL A 284 3.64 18.96 -4.45
N GLY A 285 2.57 18.18 -4.41
CA GLY A 285 2.35 17.13 -5.38
C GLY A 285 1.90 17.74 -6.69
N THR A 286 2.62 17.51 -7.77
CA THR A 286 2.05 17.61 -9.12
C THR A 286 1.31 16.31 -9.40
N MET A 287 0.07 16.22 -9.00
CA MET A 287 -0.80 15.18 -9.51
C MET A 287 -1.43 15.72 -10.80
N SER A 288 -1.19 15.04 -11.91
CA SER A 288 -1.82 15.37 -13.22
C SER A 288 -1.58 16.82 -13.71
N GLY A 289 -0.36 17.36 -13.56
CA GLY A 289 0.00 18.68 -14.11
C GLY A 289 -0.45 19.89 -13.30
N SER A 290 -1.14 19.70 -12.18
CA SER A 290 -1.53 20.77 -11.26
C SER A 290 -0.68 20.71 -10.00
N SER A 291 -0.17 21.84 -9.53
CA SER A 291 0.52 21.92 -8.25
C SER A 291 -0.54 22.00 -7.13
N VAL A 292 -0.61 20.98 -6.29
CA VAL A 292 -1.44 20.99 -5.08
C VAL A 292 -0.55 21.37 -3.91
N ASP A 293 -0.80 22.54 -3.34
CA ASP A 293 -0.23 22.90 -2.04
C ASP A 293 -1.09 22.26 -0.94
N LEU A 294 -0.67 21.08 -0.52
CA LEU A 294 -1.36 20.35 0.55
C LEU A 294 -1.27 21.07 1.90
N GLY A 295 -0.24 21.85 2.14
CA GLY A 295 -0.17 22.68 3.34
C GLY A 295 -1.31 23.71 3.39
N SER A 296 -1.65 24.32 2.25
CA SER A 296 -2.81 25.24 2.16
C SER A 296 -4.16 24.51 2.21
N LEU A 297 -4.21 23.25 1.78
CA LEU A 297 -5.44 22.44 1.79
C LEU A 297 -5.73 21.88 3.20
N LEU A 298 -4.69 21.49 3.94
CA LEU A 298 -4.80 20.86 5.25
C LEU A 298 -4.95 21.89 6.39
N GLY A 299 -4.61 23.16 6.13
CA GLY A 299 -4.56 24.18 7.16
C GLY A 299 -3.45 23.94 8.19
N ASP A 300 -3.43 24.75 9.22
CA ASP A 300 -2.48 24.58 10.33
C ASP A 300 -2.82 23.32 11.12
N ILE A 301 -1.92 22.34 11.13
CA ILE A 301 -2.05 21.19 12.04
C ILE A 301 -1.98 21.70 13.46
N PRO A 302 -2.93 21.34 14.35
CA PRO A 302 -2.90 21.80 15.71
C PRO A 302 -1.58 21.43 16.40
N GLU A 303 -0.95 22.38 17.09
CA GLU A 303 0.28 22.13 17.86
C GLU A 303 0.12 20.97 18.87
N ASN A 304 -1.12 20.68 19.26
CA ASN A 304 -1.47 19.59 20.16
C ASN A 304 -2.00 18.34 19.44
N ALA A 305 -1.76 18.17 18.13
CA ALA A 305 -2.30 17.05 17.35
C ALA A 305 -1.95 15.69 17.95
N VAL A 306 -0.71 15.48 18.39
CA VAL A 306 -0.28 14.24 19.06
C VAL A 306 -1.09 14.00 20.34
N ALA A 307 -1.32 15.03 21.14
CA ALA A 307 -2.15 14.92 22.35
C ALA A 307 -3.61 14.58 22.02
N LEU A 308 -4.14 15.13 20.94
CA LEU A 308 -5.49 14.82 20.44
C LEU A 308 -5.59 13.40 19.88
N MET A 309 -4.57 12.90 19.19
CA MET A 309 -4.48 11.51 18.75
C MET A 309 -4.43 10.56 19.95
N ARG A 310 -3.57 10.84 20.93
CA ARG A 310 -3.50 10.04 22.17
C ARG A 310 -4.83 10.02 22.91
N ALA A 311 -5.53 11.14 22.96
CA ALA A 311 -6.85 11.25 23.58
C ALA A 311 -8.00 10.64 22.77
N GLY A 312 -7.75 10.16 21.55
CA GLY A 312 -8.75 9.56 20.67
C GLY A 312 -9.68 10.55 19.97
N TYR A 313 -9.32 11.84 19.92
CA TYR A 313 -10.06 12.86 19.17
C TYR A 313 -9.62 12.95 17.71
N LEU A 314 -8.40 12.52 17.38
CA LEU A 314 -7.89 12.38 16.02
C LEU A 314 -7.50 10.93 15.77
N MET A 315 -7.58 10.51 14.51
CA MET A 315 -7.17 9.18 14.08
C MET A 315 -5.65 9.01 14.23
N ARG A 316 -5.21 7.85 14.69
CA ARG A 316 -3.80 7.45 14.84
C ARG A 316 -3.23 6.82 13.56
N PHE A 317 -4.12 6.34 12.70
CA PHE A 317 -3.82 5.84 11.36
C PHE A 317 -5.02 6.10 10.45
N VAL A 318 -4.79 6.06 9.14
CA VAL A 318 -5.84 6.33 8.14
C VAL A 318 -6.95 5.29 8.26
N SER A 319 -8.17 5.75 8.44
CA SER A 319 -9.35 4.90 8.49
C SER A 319 -10.56 5.64 7.96
N LEU A 320 -11.06 5.17 6.82
CA LEU A 320 -12.32 5.61 6.21
C LEU A 320 -13.25 4.41 6.12
N PRO A 321 -14.24 4.29 7.01
CA PRO A 321 -15.11 3.13 7.05
C PRO A 321 -15.70 2.77 5.69
N GLY A 322 -15.59 1.51 5.31
CA GLY A 322 -16.08 0.96 4.06
C GLY A 322 -15.24 1.26 2.81
N ILE A 323 -14.15 2.02 2.92
CA ILE A 323 -13.26 2.36 1.82
C ILE A 323 -11.81 1.96 2.15
N ILE A 324 -11.29 2.46 3.27
CA ILE A 324 -9.93 2.22 3.76
C ILE A 324 -10.01 2.11 5.29
N ASP A 325 -10.03 0.92 5.80
CA ASP A 325 -9.90 0.61 7.22
C ASP A 325 -9.33 -0.80 7.38
N PRO A 326 -8.89 -1.23 8.56
CA PRO A 326 -8.28 -2.54 8.74
C PRO A 326 -9.15 -3.71 8.26
N GLU A 327 -10.48 -3.64 8.42
CA GLU A 327 -11.38 -4.68 7.94
C GLU A 327 -11.47 -4.69 6.40
N VAL A 328 -11.55 -3.52 5.76
CA VAL A 328 -11.55 -3.41 4.28
C VAL A 328 -10.24 -3.88 3.70
N MET A 329 -9.11 -3.50 4.29
CA MET A 329 -7.78 -3.94 3.82
C MET A 329 -7.64 -5.46 3.93
N THR A 330 -8.08 -6.05 5.03
CA THR A 330 -8.12 -7.51 5.18
C THR A 330 -9.05 -8.17 4.15
N LEU A 331 -10.23 -7.58 3.90
CA LEU A 331 -11.15 -8.07 2.86
C LEU A 331 -10.49 -8.05 1.48
N LEU A 332 -9.81 -6.97 1.12
CA LEU A 332 -9.09 -6.84 -0.15
C LEU A 332 -7.98 -7.89 -0.28
N THR A 333 -7.23 -8.13 0.79
CA THR A 333 -6.20 -9.18 0.83
C THR A 333 -6.80 -10.56 0.55
N GLY A 334 -7.94 -10.89 1.17
CA GLY A 334 -8.62 -12.16 0.95
C GLY A 334 -9.17 -12.32 -0.47
N ILE A 335 -9.78 -11.28 -1.01
CA ILE A 335 -10.29 -11.27 -2.39
C ILE A 335 -9.12 -11.35 -3.39
N GLY A 336 -8.03 -10.60 -3.15
CA GLY A 336 -6.83 -10.67 -3.98
C GLY A 336 -6.16 -12.03 -3.96
N ALA A 337 -6.07 -12.66 -2.79
CA ALA A 337 -5.56 -14.03 -2.68
C ALA A 337 -6.41 -15.05 -3.44
N ALA A 338 -7.74 -14.94 -3.34
CA ALA A 338 -8.65 -15.81 -4.09
C ALA A 338 -8.50 -15.59 -5.61
N ALA A 339 -8.40 -14.34 -6.06
CA ALA A 339 -8.16 -14.00 -7.46
C ALA A 339 -6.83 -14.55 -7.98
N HIS A 340 -5.79 -14.52 -7.15
CA HIS A 340 -4.48 -15.05 -7.52
C HIS A 340 -4.43 -16.58 -7.59
N LEU A 341 -5.02 -17.25 -6.60
CA LEU A 341 -4.91 -18.71 -6.46
C LEU A 341 -5.95 -19.46 -7.29
N TRP A 342 -7.15 -18.89 -7.48
CA TRP A 342 -8.27 -19.52 -8.17
C TRP A 342 -9.02 -18.52 -9.07
N PRO A 343 -8.35 -17.88 -10.05
CA PRO A 343 -8.88 -16.73 -10.81
C PRO A 343 -10.22 -17.03 -11.48
N ASP A 344 -10.33 -18.18 -12.15
CA ASP A 344 -11.49 -18.55 -12.97
C ASP A 344 -12.64 -19.20 -12.20
N GLU A 345 -12.45 -19.52 -10.91
CA GLU A 345 -13.49 -20.13 -10.11
C GLU A 345 -14.56 -19.10 -9.71
N GLU A 346 -15.82 -19.53 -9.67
CA GLU A 346 -16.91 -18.69 -9.17
C GLU A 346 -16.68 -18.35 -7.71
N SER A 347 -16.65 -17.05 -7.41
CA SER A 347 -16.42 -16.56 -6.07
C SER A 347 -17.70 -16.62 -5.24
N ASP A 348 -17.65 -17.30 -4.13
CA ASP A 348 -18.68 -17.24 -3.09
C ASP A 348 -18.24 -16.39 -1.86
N SER A 349 -17.02 -15.83 -1.91
CA SER A 349 -16.43 -15.04 -0.81
C SER A 349 -17.39 -13.97 -0.29
N VAL A 350 -18.04 -13.21 -1.18
CA VAL A 350 -18.98 -12.15 -0.81
C VAL A 350 -20.24 -12.70 -0.13
N SER A 351 -20.75 -13.85 -0.58
CA SER A 351 -21.93 -14.49 0.00
C SER A 351 -21.60 -15.19 1.33
N TYR A 352 -20.41 -15.75 1.43
CA TYR A 352 -19.93 -16.44 2.62
C TYR A 352 -19.50 -15.46 3.73
N MET A 353 -19.05 -14.26 3.37
CA MET A 353 -18.62 -13.21 4.31
C MET A 353 -19.78 -12.82 5.27
N PRO A 354 -19.55 -12.80 6.58
CA PRO A 354 -20.52 -12.28 7.53
C PRO A 354 -20.91 -10.82 7.24
N ARG A 355 -22.10 -10.44 7.64
CA ARG A 355 -22.55 -9.06 7.55
C ARG A 355 -22.05 -8.27 8.74
N THR A 356 -21.02 -7.48 8.53
CA THR A 356 -20.62 -6.43 9.46
C THR A 356 -21.09 -5.07 8.94
N PHE A 357 -20.99 -4.04 9.75
CA PHE A 357 -21.24 -2.67 9.27
C PHE A 357 -20.29 -2.29 8.14
N THR A 358 -19.01 -2.61 8.30
CA THR A 358 -17.96 -2.30 7.33
C THR A 358 -18.14 -3.05 6.02
N THR A 359 -18.36 -4.38 6.06
CA THR A 359 -18.53 -5.16 4.82
C THR A 359 -19.79 -4.74 4.06
N ASP A 360 -20.92 -4.50 4.75
CA ASP A 360 -22.14 -4.02 4.08
C ASP A 360 -21.96 -2.60 3.52
N LEU A 361 -21.21 -1.73 4.19
CA LEU A 361 -20.89 -0.39 3.70
C LEU A 361 -19.97 -0.46 2.48
N SER A 362 -18.89 -1.27 2.54
CA SER A 362 -17.97 -1.47 1.41
C SER A 362 -18.71 -1.97 0.17
N TYR A 363 -19.51 -3.02 0.31
CA TYR A 363 -20.26 -3.55 -0.83
C TYR A 363 -21.22 -2.52 -1.44
N ARG A 364 -21.76 -1.61 -0.64
CA ARG A 364 -22.59 -0.51 -1.14
C ARG A 364 -21.74 0.56 -1.83
N VAL A 365 -20.59 0.93 -1.27
CA VAL A 365 -19.68 1.91 -1.87
C VAL A 365 -19.20 1.41 -3.24
N TYR A 366 -18.73 0.17 -3.29
CA TYR A 366 -18.15 -0.40 -4.51
C TYR A 366 -19.19 -0.78 -5.57
N HIS A 367 -20.44 -1.04 -5.19
CA HIS A 367 -21.45 -1.55 -6.12
C HIS A 367 -22.69 -0.66 -6.32
N SER A 368 -22.71 0.58 -5.87
CA SER A 368 -23.80 1.53 -6.15
C SER A 368 -23.56 2.27 -7.46
N ARG A 369 -24.57 2.33 -8.32
CA ARG A 369 -24.53 3.08 -9.59
C ARG A 369 -24.60 4.59 -9.37
N ASN A 370 -25.27 5.01 -8.31
CA ASN A 370 -25.51 6.41 -7.98
C ASN A 370 -25.84 6.58 -6.49
N LEU A 371 -25.96 7.82 -6.05
CA LEU A 371 -26.26 8.13 -4.64
C LEU A 371 -27.60 7.52 -4.14
N CYS A 372 -28.61 7.41 -5.01
CA CYS A 372 -29.90 6.84 -4.62
C CYS A 372 -29.76 5.33 -4.35
N ASP A 373 -29.02 4.60 -5.17
CA ASP A 373 -28.72 3.18 -4.94
C ASP A 373 -27.95 3.00 -3.63
N PHE A 374 -26.96 3.85 -3.36
CA PHE A 374 -26.18 3.84 -2.13
C PHE A 374 -27.05 4.08 -0.88
N LEU A 375 -27.87 5.12 -0.88
CA LEU A 375 -28.74 5.45 0.25
C LEU A 375 -29.89 4.46 0.42
N GLY A 376 -30.45 3.96 -0.68
CA GLY A 376 -31.57 3.01 -0.69
C GLY A 376 -31.17 1.58 -0.38
N ALA A 377 -29.88 1.26 -0.39
CA ALA A 377 -29.37 -0.13 -0.27
C ALA A 377 -30.07 -1.11 -1.23
N THR A 378 -30.42 -0.64 -2.44
CA THR A 378 -31.24 -1.39 -3.40
C THR A 378 -30.44 -2.41 -4.19
N VAL A 379 -29.13 -2.21 -4.31
CA VAL A 379 -28.22 -3.13 -5.02
C VAL A 379 -27.30 -3.80 -4.02
N SER A 380 -27.10 -5.09 -4.19
CA SER A 380 -26.19 -5.86 -3.35
C SER A 380 -25.20 -6.61 -4.22
N LEU A 381 -23.91 -6.39 -3.97
CA LEU A 381 -22.82 -7.18 -4.55
C LEU A 381 -23.05 -8.70 -4.36
N ARG A 382 -23.70 -9.09 -3.26
CA ARG A 382 -24.06 -10.48 -2.93
C ARG A 382 -25.04 -11.14 -3.91
N LYS A 383 -25.63 -10.38 -4.83
CA LYS A 383 -26.60 -10.87 -5.81
C LYS A 383 -26.01 -11.08 -7.20
N ILE A 384 -24.75 -10.84 -7.36
CA ILE A 384 -24.07 -10.95 -8.64
C ILE A 384 -23.01 -12.03 -8.54
N ARG A 385 -22.94 -12.85 -9.58
CA ARG A 385 -22.00 -13.95 -9.68
C ARG A 385 -20.76 -13.45 -10.39
N TYR A 386 -19.61 -13.64 -9.79
CA TYR A 386 -18.29 -13.25 -10.32
C TYR A 386 -17.34 -14.43 -10.25
N THR A 387 -16.40 -14.52 -11.17
CA THR A 387 -15.16 -15.25 -10.88
C THR A 387 -14.37 -14.50 -9.81
N ASN A 388 -13.41 -15.17 -9.17
CA ASN A 388 -12.58 -14.50 -8.16
C ASN A 388 -11.82 -13.30 -8.74
N GLU A 389 -11.30 -13.42 -9.96
CA GLU A 389 -10.60 -12.35 -10.65
C GLU A 389 -11.54 -11.17 -10.97
N ALA A 390 -12.75 -11.45 -11.47
CA ALA A 390 -13.74 -10.41 -11.73
C ALA A 390 -14.23 -9.72 -10.44
N LEU A 391 -14.36 -10.45 -9.34
CA LEU A 391 -14.66 -9.87 -8.04
C LEU A 391 -13.54 -8.93 -7.57
N PHE A 392 -12.28 -9.32 -7.76
CA PHE A 392 -11.14 -8.47 -7.43
C PHE A 392 -11.15 -7.19 -8.28
N GLY A 393 -11.52 -7.28 -9.55
CA GLY A 393 -11.73 -6.14 -10.44
C GLY A 393 -12.76 -5.13 -9.92
N VAL A 394 -13.84 -5.58 -9.24
CA VAL A 394 -14.80 -4.67 -8.60
C VAL A 394 -14.13 -3.74 -7.60
N PHE A 395 -13.09 -4.22 -6.91
CA PHE A 395 -12.43 -3.49 -5.82
C PHE A 395 -11.18 -2.74 -6.25
N MET A 396 -10.49 -3.19 -7.30
CA MET A 396 -9.16 -2.68 -7.62
C MET A 396 -9.04 -2.03 -9.00
N ASP A 397 -9.90 -2.38 -9.96
CA ASP A 397 -9.84 -1.78 -11.28
C ASP A 397 -10.39 -0.34 -11.29
N ASP A 398 -9.70 0.58 -11.94
CA ASP A 398 -10.05 2.00 -11.95
C ASP A 398 -11.40 2.28 -12.60
N ASN A 399 -11.88 1.40 -13.49
CA ASN A 399 -13.20 1.48 -14.08
C ASN A 399 -14.33 1.06 -13.14
N ALA A 400 -14.01 0.34 -12.07
CA ALA A 400 -15.00 -0.15 -11.11
C ALA A 400 -14.92 0.58 -9.76
N MET A 401 -13.76 1.03 -9.35
CA MET A 401 -13.56 1.73 -8.09
C MET A 401 -14.32 3.05 -8.02
N PRO A 402 -14.98 3.33 -6.89
CA PRO A 402 -15.67 4.62 -6.69
C PRO A 402 -14.69 5.77 -6.48
N ILE A 403 -13.49 5.47 -6.01
CA ILE A 403 -12.40 6.41 -5.75
C ILE A 403 -11.14 5.75 -6.32
N SER A 404 -10.65 6.26 -7.43
CA SER A 404 -9.42 5.78 -8.04
C SER A 404 -8.22 6.31 -7.26
N ILE A 405 -7.79 5.58 -6.24
CA ILE A 405 -6.56 5.90 -5.49
C ILE A 405 -5.35 5.40 -6.30
N ILE A 406 -5.50 4.25 -6.95
CA ILE A 406 -4.52 3.66 -7.84
C ILE A 406 -5.12 3.70 -9.24
N ARG A 407 -4.52 4.45 -10.15
CA ARG A 407 -4.94 4.52 -11.54
C ARG A 407 -4.38 3.36 -12.32
N SER A 408 -4.81 2.15 -12.00
CA SER A 408 -4.45 0.99 -12.79
C SER A 408 -5.71 0.37 -13.37
N SER A 409 -5.77 0.30 -14.68
CA SER A 409 -6.76 -0.52 -15.35
C SER A 409 -6.14 -1.88 -15.60
N ALA A 410 -6.83 -2.91 -15.12
CA ALA A 410 -6.34 -4.29 -15.17
C ALA A 410 -7.11 -5.16 -16.16
N GLY A 411 -8.06 -4.60 -16.90
CA GLY A 411 -8.88 -5.32 -17.86
C GLY A 411 -10.36 -4.94 -17.85
N PHE A 412 -11.24 -5.88 -18.14
CA PHE A 412 -12.67 -5.62 -18.32
C PHE A 412 -13.53 -6.77 -17.84
N PHE A 413 -14.75 -6.46 -17.38
CA PHE A 413 -15.77 -7.48 -17.14
C PHE A 413 -16.22 -8.15 -18.43
N ASP A 414 -16.35 -9.47 -18.39
CA ASP A 414 -16.96 -10.30 -19.43
C ASP A 414 -18.17 -11.07 -18.90
N GLY A 415 -19.00 -11.59 -19.81
CA GLY A 415 -20.08 -12.54 -19.50
C GLY A 415 -21.46 -11.95 -19.21
N GLY A 416 -21.61 -10.62 -19.10
CA GLY A 416 -22.90 -10.04 -18.77
C GLY A 416 -23.07 -8.56 -19.16
N ARG A 417 -24.24 -7.99 -18.81
CA ARG A 417 -24.56 -6.57 -19.05
C ARG A 417 -23.89 -5.69 -18.01
N LEU A 418 -23.35 -4.57 -18.46
CA LEU A 418 -22.74 -3.56 -17.60
C LEU A 418 -23.64 -2.30 -17.56
N ALA A 419 -23.59 -1.59 -16.45
CA ALA A 419 -24.20 -0.27 -16.28
C ALA A 419 -23.15 0.77 -15.91
N ASP A 420 -23.42 2.02 -16.26
CA ASP A 420 -22.54 3.12 -15.88
C ASP A 420 -22.58 3.34 -14.37
N LYS A 421 -21.41 3.58 -13.81
CA LYS A 421 -21.23 3.92 -12.40
C LYS A 421 -21.02 5.43 -12.28
N ASN A 422 -21.97 6.07 -11.61
CA ASN A 422 -21.96 7.50 -11.33
C ASN A 422 -21.94 7.78 -9.81
N PHE A 423 -21.27 6.92 -9.06
CA PHE A 423 -21.11 7.02 -7.60
C PHE A 423 -19.63 6.98 -7.24
N PRO A 424 -19.15 7.84 -6.31
CA PRO A 424 -19.90 8.89 -5.59
C PRO A 424 -20.27 10.10 -6.45
N LEU A 425 -19.58 10.32 -7.57
CA LEU A 425 -19.82 11.41 -8.54
C LEU A 425 -19.86 10.85 -9.95
N SER A 426 -20.63 11.47 -10.82
CA SER A 426 -20.51 11.26 -12.25
C SER A 426 -19.26 12.00 -12.77
N GLU A 427 -18.75 11.57 -13.93
CA GLU A 427 -17.62 12.22 -14.60
C GLU A 427 -17.82 13.74 -14.73
N ALA A 428 -18.96 14.19 -15.25
CA ALA A 428 -19.30 15.61 -15.35
C ALA A 428 -19.35 16.34 -13.99
N GLN A 429 -19.68 15.64 -12.90
CA GLN A 429 -19.65 16.23 -11.56
C GLN A 429 -18.22 16.32 -11.01
N ALA A 430 -17.38 15.33 -11.31
CA ALA A 430 -15.96 15.33 -10.95
C ALA A 430 -15.22 16.46 -11.69
N GLU A 431 -15.46 16.61 -13.00
CA GLU A 431 -14.94 17.71 -13.81
C GLU A 431 -15.36 19.08 -13.26
N ALA A 432 -16.66 19.26 -13.00
CA ALA A 432 -17.17 20.51 -12.44
C ALA A 432 -16.62 20.83 -11.03
N LEU A 433 -16.27 19.80 -10.26
CA LEU A 433 -15.63 19.97 -8.96
C LEU A 433 -14.17 20.39 -9.10
N ALA A 434 -13.48 19.83 -10.09
CA ALA A 434 -12.10 20.14 -10.39
C ALA A 434 -11.86 21.56 -10.96
N GLU A 435 -12.91 22.22 -11.47
CA GLU A 435 -12.85 23.64 -11.82
C GLU A 435 -12.71 24.58 -10.60
N ALA A 436 -12.97 24.06 -9.39
CA ALA A 436 -12.84 24.84 -8.18
C ALA A 436 -11.36 24.94 -7.76
N PRO A 437 -10.86 26.16 -7.41
CA PRO A 437 -9.47 26.34 -7.00
C PRO A 437 -9.05 25.39 -5.87
N GLY A 438 -7.94 24.69 -6.06
CA GLY A 438 -7.41 23.71 -5.12
C GLY A 438 -8.05 22.32 -5.19
N LEU A 439 -8.99 22.09 -6.12
CA LEU A 439 -9.64 20.80 -6.32
C LEU A 439 -9.36 20.19 -7.71
N GLU A 440 -8.39 20.73 -8.43
CA GLU A 440 -8.01 20.29 -9.79
C GLU A 440 -7.60 18.81 -9.83
N PHE A 441 -7.05 18.30 -8.73
CA PHE A 441 -6.67 16.89 -8.58
C PHE A 441 -7.88 15.94 -8.55
N MET A 442 -9.08 16.47 -8.29
CA MET A 442 -10.28 15.64 -8.13
C MET A 442 -10.72 14.95 -9.42
N THR A 443 -10.34 15.46 -10.60
CA THR A 443 -10.63 14.82 -11.89
C THR A 443 -10.03 13.43 -12.01
N GLY A 444 -8.97 13.15 -11.27
CA GLY A 444 -8.33 11.86 -11.28
C GLY A 444 -8.87 10.85 -10.26
N PHE A 445 -9.63 11.31 -9.27
CA PHE A 445 -10.10 10.47 -8.18
C PHE A 445 -11.53 9.96 -8.34
N PHE A 446 -12.36 10.65 -9.13
CA PHE A 446 -13.77 10.32 -9.26
C PHE A 446 -14.19 10.34 -10.72
N GLY A 447 -15.17 9.54 -11.03
CA GLY A 447 -15.87 9.58 -12.31
C GLY A 447 -15.86 8.29 -13.08
N GLY A 448 -16.88 8.11 -13.84
CA GLY A 448 -17.16 7.12 -14.87
C GLY A 448 -16.57 5.72 -14.71
N GLY A 449 -17.37 4.77 -14.35
CA GLY A 449 -16.94 3.37 -14.28
C GLY A 449 -18.01 2.45 -14.84
N LYS A 450 -17.75 1.16 -14.82
CA LYS A 450 -18.70 0.13 -15.23
C LYS A 450 -18.94 -0.84 -14.08
N LEU A 451 -20.20 -1.23 -13.93
CA LEU A 451 -20.63 -2.23 -12.94
C LEU A 451 -21.35 -3.38 -13.63
N ALA A 452 -21.05 -4.57 -13.20
CA ALA A 452 -21.88 -5.73 -13.46
C ALA A 452 -23.28 -5.51 -12.83
N ILE A 453 -24.33 -5.89 -13.52
CA ILE A 453 -25.71 -5.75 -13.03
C ILE A 453 -26.41 -7.11 -12.96
N ALA A 454 -27.21 -7.29 -11.91
CA ALA A 454 -28.12 -8.44 -11.85
C ALA A 454 -29.12 -8.35 -13.01
N VAL A 455 -29.43 -9.47 -13.63
CA VAL A 455 -30.49 -9.54 -14.63
C VAL A 455 -31.84 -9.38 -13.89
N ASP A 456 -32.50 -8.26 -14.14
CA ASP A 456 -33.80 -7.94 -13.53
C ASP A 456 -34.93 -8.48 -14.42
N ASP A 457 -34.97 -9.81 -14.61
CA ASP A 457 -35.97 -10.49 -15.43
C ASP A 457 -37.00 -11.30 -14.59
N GLY A 458 -36.92 -11.16 -13.26
CA GLY A 458 -37.79 -11.83 -12.32
C GLY A 458 -37.43 -13.30 -12.08
N THR A 459 -36.31 -13.78 -12.61
CA THR A 459 -35.77 -15.10 -12.29
C THR A 459 -35.01 -15.06 -10.95
N SER A 460 -34.81 -16.22 -10.34
CA SER A 460 -34.09 -16.33 -9.08
C SER A 460 -32.61 -15.92 -9.27
N ASN A 461 -32.01 -15.37 -8.24
CA ASN A 461 -30.62 -14.89 -8.25
C ASN A 461 -29.56 -15.96 -8.64
N ASP A 462 -29.94 -17.23 -8.58
CA ASP A 462 -29.05 -18.36 -8.88
C ASP A 462 -28.87 -18.61 -10.39
N GLU A 463 -29.61 -17.89 -11.26
CA GLU A 463 -29.58 -18.06 -12.72
C GLU A 463 -28.98 -16.84 -13.47
N GLY A 464 -28.44 -15.84 -12.75
CA GLY A 464 -27.76 -14.70 -13.34
C GLY A 464 -26.46 -15.08 -14.05
N PRO A 465 -25.97 -14.23 -15.00
CA PRO A 465 -24.70 -14.50 -15.66
C PRO A 465 -23.55 -14.53 -14.66
N LEU A 466 -22.60 -15.42 -14.90
CA LEU A 466 -21.30 -15.39 -14.24
C LEU A 466 -20.43 -14.36 -14.96
N TYR A 467 -19.99 -13.33 -14.25
CA TYR A 467 -19.05 -12.35 -14.77
C TYR A 467 -17.63 -12.87 -14.62
N GLY A 468 -16.91 -12.93 -15.73
CA GLY A 468 -15.47 -13.17 -15.80
C GLY A 468 -14.69 -11.87 -15.94
N TRP A 469 -13.38 -12.01 -16.11
CA TRP A 469 -12.44 -10.92 -16.34
C TRP A 469 -11.66 -11.18 -17.62
N LEU A 470 -11.46 -10.15 -18.42
CA LEU A 470 -10.60 -10.16 -19.60
C LEU A 470 -9.38 -9.29 -19.33
N ASN A 471 -8.23 -9.89 -19.28
CA ASN A 471 -6.97 -9.18 -19.21
C ASN A 471 -6.61 -8.53 -20.56
N TYR A 472 -5.79 -7.49 -20.56
CA TYR A 472 -5.44 -6.77 -21.78
C TYR A 472 -4.72 -7.63 -22.81
N ASP A 473 -3.92 -8.59 -22.39
CA ASP A 473 -3.21 -9.53 -23.25
C ASP A 473 -4.11 -10.58 -23.92
N GLU A 474 -5.35 -10.72 -23.43
CA GLU A 474 -6.36 -11.63 -23.97
C GLU A 474 -7.29 -10.96 -24.99
N ILE A 475 -7.18 -9.64 -25.15
CA ILE A 475 -8.01 -8.86 -26.09
C ILE A 475 -7.29 -8.80 -27.44
N ASP A 476 -7.75 -9.58 -28.38
CA ASP A 476 -7.07 -9.84 -29.67
C ASP A 476 -7.56 -8.95 -30.82
N ASP A 477 -8.00 -7.67 -30.57
CA ASP A 477 -8.51 -6.95 -31.72
C ASP A 477 -8.72 -5.41 -31.54
N ALA A 478 -9.05 -4.76 -32.67
CA ALA A 478 -9.35 -3.36 -32.87
C ALA A 478 -10.60 -2.83 -32.08
N SER A 479 -11.26 -3.66 -31.33
CA SER A 479 -12.35 -3.29 -30.42
C SER A 479 -11.85 -2.97 -29.00
N VAL A 480 -10.55 -2.82 -28.80
CA VAL A 480 -9.96 -2.45 -27.51
C VAL A 480 -10.64 -1.19 -26.99
N PRO A 481 -11.20 -1.24 -25.78
CA PRO A 481 -11.78 -0.05 -25.16
C PRO A 481 -10.74 1.06 -25.04
N LEU A 482 -11.21 2.28 -25.06
CA LEU A 482 -10.35 3.44 -24.95
C LEU A 482 -10.10 3.76 -23.46
N ALA A 483 -8.89 4.16 -23.14
CA ALA A 483 -8.57 4.83 -21.89
C ALA A 483 -9.43 6.08 -21.70
N ARG A 484 -9.43 6.68 -20.51
CA ARG A 484 -10.20 7.90 -20.22
C ARG A 484 -9.88 9.07 -21.16
N ASP A 485 -8.63 9.14 -21.64
CA ASP A 485 -8.17 10.14 -22.60
C ASP A 485 -8.61 9.85 -24.06
N GLY A 486 -9.27 8.73 -24.29
CA GLY A 486 -9.73 8.29 -25.62
C GLY A 486 -8.71 7.58 -26.45
N GLU A 487 -7.52 7.32 -25.93
CA GLU A 487 -6.50 6.53 -26.61
C GLU A 487 -6.73 5.03 -26.36
N PRO A 488 -6.38 4.17 -27.32
CA PRO A 488 -6.45 2.73 -27.11
C PRO A 488 -5.51 2.29 -25.98
N TYR A 489 -6.00 1.46 -25.07
CA TYR A 489 -5.11 0.74 -24.19
C TYR A 489 -4.20 -0.15 -25.02
N THR A 490 -2.92 0.14 -24.96
CA THR A 490 -1.89 -0.69 -25.54
C THR A 490 -1.03 -1.24 -24.42
N THR A 491 -0.33 -2.33 -24.66
CA THR A 491 0.67 -2.87 -23.72
C THR A 491 1.79 -1.87 -23.39
N ALA A 492 1.83 -0.74 -24.10
CA ALA A 492 2.72 0.39 -23.84
C ALA A 492 2.03 1.51 -23.04
N ALA A 493 0.71 1.45 -22.81
CA ALA A 493 0.03 2.40 -21.96
C ALA A 493 0.51 2.21 -20.51
N SER A 494 1.01 3.28 -19.92
CA SER A 494 1.64 3.26 -18.61
C SER A 494 0.67 2.96 -17.46
N GLU A 495 -0.62 2.86 -17.72
CA GLU A 495 -1.68 2.66 -16.74
C GLU A 495 -2.29 1.25 -16.79
N ALA A 496 -1.97 0.46 -17.82
CA ALA A 496 -2.43 -0.92 -17.91
C ALA A 496 -1.54 -1.85 -17.09
N THR A 497 -2.15 -2.71 -16.31
CA THR A 497 -1.46 -3.75 -15.56
C THR A 497 -2.16 -5.09 -15.76
N ASP A 498 -1.48 -6.18 -15.48
CA ASP A 498 -2.09 -7.51 -15.49
C ASP A 498 -2.80 -7.73 -14.15
N MET A 499 -4.04 -8.19 -14.16
CA MET A 499 -4.80 -8.52 -12.96
C MET A 499 -4.08 -9.57 -12.10
N ARG A 500 -3.36 -10.48 -12.73
CA ARG A 500 -2.55 -11.49 -12.02
C ARG A 500 -1.42 -10.86 -11.20
N ASP A 501 -0.75 -9.86 -11.74
CA ASP A 501 0.29 -9.12 -11.02
C ASP A 501 -0.31 -8.28 -9.89
N LEU A 502 -1.45 -7.65 -10.13
CA LEU A 502 -2.16 -6.86 -9.14
C LEU A 502 -2.69 -7.75 -7.99
N SER A 503 -3.33 -8.87 -8.31
CA SER A 503 -3.84 -9.81 -7.32
C SER A 503 -2.71 -10.42 -6.48
N PHE A 504 -1.56 -10.69 -7.10
CA PHE A 504 -0.37 -11.14 -6.42
C PHE A 504 0.13 -10.09 -5.42
N SER A 505 0.26 -8.85 -5.86
CA SER A 505 0.77 -7.76 -5.01
C SER A 505 -0.14 -7.47 -3.81
N VAL A 506 -1.45 -7.67 -3.93
CA VAL A 506 -2.43 -7.42 -2.85
C VAL A 506 -2.64 -8.64 -1.96
N GLY A 507 -2.65 -9.84 -2.54
CA GLY A 507 -3.15 -11.04 -1.86
C GLY A 507 -2.14 -12.14 -1.58
N ALA A 508 -0.93 -12.09 -2.11
CA ALA A 508 -0.08 -13.25 -2.16
C ALA A 508 1.21 -13.20 -1.34
N LEU A 509 1.54 -12.08 -0.71
CA LEU A 509 2.85 -11.87 -0.08
C LEU A 509 2.80 -11.70 1.43
N PRO A 510 2.61 -12.77 2.22
CA PRO A 510 2.97 -12.69 3.62
C PRO A 510 4.49 -12.59 3.75
N MET A 511 4.95 -11.53 4.37
CA MET A 511 6.30 -11.49 4.92
C MET A 511 6.24 -12.14 6.31
N ASN A 512 6.70 -13.36 6.41
CA ASN A 512 6.82 -14.06 7.68
C ASN A 512 8.16 -13.80 8.34
#